data_70e9dfa5e744ad5d1389811f9f433b4b
#
_entry.id   70e9dfa5e744ad5d1389811f9f433b4b
#
_cell.length_a   1.000
_cell.length_b   1.000
_cell.length_c   1.000
_cell.angle_alpha   90.00
_cell.angle_beta   90.00
_cell.angle_gamma   90.00
#
_symmetry.space_group_name_H-M   'P 1'
#
loop_
_entity.id
_entity.type
_entity.pdbx_description
1 polymer ?
#
loop_
_entity_poly.entity_id
_entity_poly.type
_entity_poly.pdbx_seq_one_letter_code
_entity_poly.pdbx_strand_id
1 'polypeptide(L)' 'MELTSKDGNMVVDFYPIKDWSNNLIPNRILKVLSFRGDQQKKMIISRDEFYYQVREYIKECKYKVTNEFMPAQFINQEV' A
#
# COMPACT_ATOMS: atom_id res chain seq x y z
N MET A 1 1.38 5.29 -2.90
CA MET A 1 1.48 6.18 -1.74
C MET A 1 2.32 5.50 -0.68
N GLU A 2 3.32 6.19 -0.20
CA GLU A 2 4.23 5.68 0.83
C GLU A 2 4.00 6.44 2.12
N LEU A 3 3.83 5.70 3.20
CA LEU A 3 3.74 6.26 4.56
C LEU A 3 4.89 5.69 5.38
N THR A 4 5.57 6.55 6.12
CA THR A 4 6.71 6.12 6.95
C THR A 4 6.40 6.42 8.41
N SER A 5 6.73 5.47 9.27
CA SER A 5 6.54 5.61 10.70
C SER A 5 7.42 6.74 11.27
N LYS A 6 7.05 7.20 12.46
CA LYS A 6 7.74 8.32 13.12
C LYS A 6 9.21 8.01 13.36
N ASP A 7 9.55 6.78 13.68
CA ASP A 7 10.94 6.35 13.90
C ASP A 7 11.66 5.98 12.62
N GLY A 8 10.98 5.98 11.47
CA GLY A 8 11.56 5.64 10.18
C GLY A 8 11.74 4.15 9.91
N ASN A 9 11.35 3.29 10.83
CA ASN A 9 11.61 1.85 10.71
C ASN A 9 10.56 1.10 9.89
N MET A 10 9.34 1.57 9.87
CA MET A 10 8.24 0.94 9.17
C MET A 10 7.80 1.79 7.99
N VAL A 11 7.64 1.16 6.84
CA VAL A 11 7.12 1.80 5.64
C VAL A 11 5.91 1.00 5.16
N VAL A 12 4.85 1.71 4.86
CA VAL A 12 3.64 1.14 4.30
C VAL A 12 3.40 1.78 2.95
N ASP A 13 3.35 0.95 1.91
CA ASP A 13 3.05 1.40 0.56
C ASP A 13 1.68 0.90 0.14
N PHE A 14 0.95 1.75 -0.59
CA PHE A 14 -0.34 1.39 -1.19
C PHE A 14 -0.29 1.69 -2.67
N TYR A 15 -0.71 0.73 -3.48
CA TYR A 15 -0.70 0.85 -4.94
C TYR A 15 -1.99 0.32 -5.54
N PRO A 16 -2.51 0.98 -6.59
CA PRO A 16 -3.56 0.35 -7.40
C PRO A 16 -2.99 -0.87 -8.11
N ILE A 17 -3.85 -1.81 -8.46
CA ILE A 17 -3.45 -3.09 -9.04
C ILE A 17 -3.99 -3.20 -10.46
N LYS A 18 -3.18 -3.70 -11.36
CA LYS A 18 -3.57 -4.05 -12.72
C LYS A 18 -3.46 -5.54 -12.95
N ASP A 19 -4.37 -6.07 -13.74
CA ASP A 19 -4.28 -7.45 -14.18
C ASP A 19 -3.30 -7.58 -15.36
N TRP A 20 -3.08 -8.80 -15.83
CA TRP A 20 -2.16 -9.07 -16.92
C TRP A 20 -2.62 -8.46 -18.27
N SER A 21 -3.90 -8.09 -18.40
CA SER A 21 -4.42 -7.39 -19.56
C SER A 21 -4.29 -5.87 -19.45
N ASN A 22 -3.54 -5.37 -18.47
CA ASN A 22 -3.31 -3.96 -18.20
C ASN A 22 -4.56 -3.19 -17.79
N ASN A 23 -5.56 -3.89 -17.25
CA ASN A 23 -6.77 -3.28 -16.73
C ASN A 23 -6.68 -3.11 -15.22
N LEU A 24 -7.10 -1.94 -14.73
CA LEU A 24 -7.19 -1.73 -13.29
C LEU A 24 -8.22 -2.67 -12.68
N ILE A 25 -7.85 -3.31 -11.60
CA ILE A 25 -8.77 -4.13 -10.82
C ILE A 25 -9.53 -3.21 -9.88
N PRO A 26 -10.85 -3.05 -10.04
CA PRO A 26 -11.60 -2.11 -9.19
C PRO A 26 -11.67 -2.61 -7.75
N ASN A 27 -11.68 -1.67 -6.83
CA ASN A 27 -11.87 -1.91 -5.40
C ASN A 27 -10.80 -2.84 -4.79
N ARG A 28 -9.59 -2.84 -5.35
CA ARG A 28 -8.47 -3.63 -4.79
C ARG A 28 -7.22 -2.76 -4.77
N ILE A 29 -6.54 -2.80 -3.65
CA ILE A 29 -5.30 -2.05 -3.40
C ILE A 29 -4.27 -3.03 -2.89
N LEU A 30 -3.06 -2.96 -3.41
CA LEU A 30 -1.93 -3.72 -2.88
C LEU A 30 -1.31 -2.92 -1.74
N LYS A 31 -1.26 -3.53 -0.57
CA LYS A 31 -0.59 -2.98 0.60
C LYS A 31 0.72 -3.73 0.81
N VAL A 32 1.81 -2.99 0.92
CA VAL A 32 3.14 -3.55 1.14
C VAL A 32 3.70 -3.00 2.43
N LEU A 33 3.96 -3.87 3.39
CA LEU A 33 4.61 -3.52 4.65
C LEU A 33 6.09 -3.87 4.56
N SER A 34 6.94 -2.92 4.94
CA SER A 34 8.38 -3.12 4.97
C SER A 34 8.91 -2.69 6.33
N PHE A 35 9.81 -3.49 6.88
CA PHE A 35 10.52 -3.15 8.10
C PHE A 35 12.00 -3.01 7.79
N ARG A 36 12.53 -1.79 7.92
CA ARG A 36 13.93 -1.46 7.61
C ARG A 36 14.38 -1.91 6.22
N GLY A 37 13.41 -2.02 5.29
CA GLY A 37 13.71 -2.42 3.92
C GLY A 37 13.93 -3.90 3.70
N ASP A 38 13.98 -4.71 4.75
CA ASP A 38 14.41 -6.11 4.62
C ASP A 38 13.28 -7.09 4.38
N GLN A 39 12.17 -6.96 5.08
CA GLN A 39 11.05 -7.89 4.94
C GLN A 39 9.84 -7.18 4.40
N GLN A 40 9.31 -7.72 3.32
CA GLN A 40 8.09 -7.19 2.74
C GLN A 40 6.95 -8.18 2.95
N LYS A 41 5.87 -7.68 3.47
CA LYS A 41 4.63 -8.42 3.57
C LYS A 41 3.61 -7.75 2.67
N LYS A 42 3.10 -8.50 1.70
CA LYS A 42 2.14 -7.99 0.73
C LYS A 42 0.76 -8.56 1.02
N MET A 43 -0.25 -7.71 0.89
CA MET A 43 -1.64 -8.13 1.04
C MET A 43 -2.53 -7.27 0.16
N ILE A 44 -3.67 -7.83 -0.23
CA ILE A 44 -4.65 -7.10 -1.04
C ILE A 44 -5.81 -6.71 -0.14
N ILE A 45 -6.15 -5.44 -0.18
CA ILE A 45 -7.25 -4.89 0.63
C ILE A 45 -8.24 -4.19 -0.30
N SER A 46 -9.44 -3.92 0.22
CA SER A 46 -10.43 -3.14 -0.51
C SER A 46 -10.05 -1.66 -0.52
N ARG A 47 -10.67 -0.89 -1.42
CA ARG A 47 -10.48 0.55 -1.46
C ARG A 47 -10.95 1.23 -0.18
N ASP A 48 -12.07 0.77 0.37
CA ASP A 48 -12.58 1.34 1.62
C ASP A 48 -11.62 1.07 2.78
N GLU A 49 -11.08 -0.13 2.84
CA GLU A 49 -10.07 -0.47 3.84
C GLU A 49 -8.80 0.38 3.68
N PHE A 50 -8.41 0.64 2.45
CA PHE A 50 -7.28 1.52 2.15
C PHE A 50 -7.49 2.91 2.74
N TYR A 51 -8.64 3.54 2.50
CA TYR A 51 -8.93 4.86 3.04
C TYR A 51 -8.94 4.85 4.57
N TYR A 52 -9.53 3.83 5.16
CA TYR A 52 -9.56 3.67 6.60
C TYR A 52 -8.16 3.54 7.17
N GLN A 53 -7.33 2.68 6.60
CA GLN A 53 -5.98 2.44 7.09
C GLN A 53 -5.08 3.65 6.94
N VAL A 54 -5.16 4.38 5.83
CA VAL A 54 -4.38 5.60 5.66
C VAL A 54 -4.70 6.59 6.78
N ARG A 55 -5.97 6.76 7.08
CA ARG A 55 -6.40 7.65 8.16
C ARG A 55 -5.86 7.18 9.51
N GLU A 56 -5.94 5.88 9.78
CA GLU A 56 -5.43 5.31 11.03
C GLU A 56 -3.92 5.51 11.16
N TYR A 57 -3.17 5.24 10.10
CA TYR A 57 -1.72 5.42 10.13
C TYR A 57 -1.34 6.86 10.41
N ILE A 58 -2.02 7.81 9.78
CA ILE A 58 -1.68 9.23 9.95
C ILE A 58 -2.12 9.74 11.31
N LYS A 59 -3.36 9.48 11.71
CA LYS A 59 -3.93 10.05 12.95
C LYS A 59 -3.49 9.32 14.21
N GLU A 60 -3.59 8.00 14.20
CA GLU A 60 -3.34 7.20 15.39
C GLU A 60 -1.87 6.80 15.52
N CYS A 61 -1.25 6.40 14.42
CA CYS A 61 0.13 5.90 14.46
C CYS A 61 1.17 6.96 14.14
N LYS A 62 0.72 8.16 13.75
CA LYS A 62 1.59 9.31 13.45
C LYS A 62 2.56 9.09 12.30
N TYR A 63 2.19 8.26 11.34
CA TYR A 63 2.97 8.10 10.12
C TYR A 63 2.89 9.37 9.27
N LYS A 64 3.91 9.60 8.47
CA LYS A 64 3.95 10.71 7.51
C LYS A 64 3.85 10.19 6.10
N VAL A 65 3.17 10.94 5.22
CA VAL A 65 3.19 10.64 3.80
C VAL A 65 4.56 11.06 3.26
N THR A 66 5.36 10.08 2.85
CA THR A 66 6.70 10.34 2.33
C THR A 66 6.76 10.28 0.82
N ASN A 67 5.73 9.73 0.16
CA ASN A 67 5.61 9.76 -1.28
C ASN A 67 4.14 9.59 -1.66
N GLU A 68 3.60 10.57 -2.36
CA GLU A 68 2.19 10.52 -2.79
C GLU A 68 1.97 9.75 -4.09
N PHE A 69 3.04 9.42 -4.79
CA PHE A 69 2.95 8.73 -6.07
C PHE A 69 2.42 7.31 -5.88
N MET A 70 1.47 6.92 -6.72
CA MET A 70 0.80 5.62 -6.63
C MET A 70 0.85 4.91 -7.98
N PRO A 71 2.02 4.42 -8.40
CA PRO A 71 2.10 3.68 -9.65
C PRO A 71 1.35 2.36 -9.54
N ALA A 72 0.62 2.00 -10.61
CA ALA A 72 -0.09 0.74 -10.64
C ALA A 72 0.88 -0.42 -10.67
N GLN A 73 0.58 -1.45 -9.89
CA GLN A 73 1.38 -2.67 -9.81
C GLN A 73 0.65 -3.79 -10.54
N PHE A 74 1.40 -4.57 -11.31
CA PHE A 74 0.85 -5.76 -11.93
C PHE A 74 0.88 -6.89 -10.94
N ILE A 75 -0.25 -7.57 -10.79
CA ILE A 75 -0.25 -8.84 -10.09
C ILE A 75 -0.47 -9.95 -11.09
N ASN A 76 0.35 -10.99 -10.93
CA ASN A 76 0.17 -12.22 -11.65
C ASN A 76 -0.95 -12.98 -10.93
N GLN A 77 -2.15 -12.91 -11.49
CA GLN A 77 -3.25 -13.71 -10.98
C GLN A 77 -3.14 -15.10 -11.59
N GLU A 78 -2.39 -15.93 -10.94
CA GLU A 78 -2.46 -17.34 -11.24
C GLU A 78 -3.72 -17.89 -10.59
N VAL A 79 -4.53 -18.43 -11.41
CA VAL A 79 -5.73 -19.14 -10.99
C VAL A 79 -5.34 -20.50 -10.44
#